data_fd43a80fe204a8fc20f3664d3056caaf
#
_entry.id   fd43a80fe204a8fc20f3664d3056caaf
#
_cell.length_a   1.000
_cell.length_b   1.000
_cell.length_c   1.000
_cell.angle_alpha   90.00
_cell.angle_beta   90.00
_cell.angle_gamma   90.00
#
_symmetry.space_group_name_H-M   'P 1'
#
loop_
_entity.id
_entity.type
_entity.pdbx_description
1 polymer ?
#
loop_
_entity_poly.entity_id
_entity_poly.type
_entity_poly.pdbx_seq_one_letter_code
_entity_poly.pdbx_strand_id
1 'polypeptide(L)'
;MNKQEAKENFFATVVEKLQEALYTVSSRLSEEEGYENTLFANDAVRGFAFIELCQKRYDVILMNPPFGEGSESTIGYLDSHYSCWCKNLVCAFFDRMQELLVNDGLVGAIFDRTVLIKSSYEPFRKKNICGYISACADTGWNVLDASVETSTLVLSKTPSESREGVFFDVLDDEPACKAEIIKQSIETLIYGKNNRNTFIRNSAEFATLPNSINGYYFDNKILEAFERESIENRGFYAMQGIGCVSSSHFRIFYELRNQVNYKHMYNGSSYSLFYTTYCDMTNWENDGVYVKAHNLASFHYSQCD
;
A
#
# COMPACT_ATOMS: atom_id res chain seq x y z
N MET A 1 -0.18 -39.86 -2.40
CA MET A 1 -0.84 -38.91 -3.30
C MET A 1 -2.12 -38.45 -2.62
N ASN A 2 -2.20 -37.20 -2.25
CA ASN A 2 -3.32 -36.61 -1.50
C ASN A 2 -4.52 -36.47 -2.46
N LYS A 3 -5.77 -36.64 -1.97
CA LYS A 3 -6.98 -36.54 -2.80
C LYS A 3 -7.09 -35.22 -3.57
N GLN A 4 -6.42 -34.17 -3.08
CA GLN A 4 -6.36 -32.84 -3.68
C GLN A 4 -5.38 -32.82 -4.87
N GLU A 5 -4.19 -33.39 -4.72
CA GLU A 5 -3.20 -33.55 -5.80
C GLU A 5 -3.72 -34.39 -6.96
N ALA A 6 -4.49 -35.46 -6.65
CA ALA A 6 -5.11 -36.28 -7.68
C ALA A 6 -6.20 -35.51 -8.47
N LYS A 7 -6.91 -34.61 -7.82
CA LYS A 7 -7.95 -33.79 -8.42
C LYS A 7 -7.34 -32.67 -9.30
N GLU A 8 -6.28 -32.04 -8.84
CA GLU A 8 -5.53 -31.03 -9.58
C GLU A 8 -4.86 -31.61 -10.83
N ASN A 9 -4.22 -32.79 -10.71
CA ASN A 9 -3.65 -33.51 -11.84
C ASN A 9 -4.71 -33.97 -12.87
N PHE A 10 -5.89 -34.38 -12.39
CA PHE A 10 -6.99 -34.74 -13.28
C PHE A 10 -7.49 -33.53 -14.07
N PHE A 11 -7.70 -32.39 -13.41
CA PHE A 11 -8.15 -31.16 -14.11
C PHE A 11 -7.09 -30.64 -15.08
N ALA A 12 -5.81 -30.65 -14.71
CA ALA A 12 -4.71 -30.28 -15.61
C ALA A 12 -4.71 -31.14 -16.89
N THR A 13 -4.84 -32.46 -16.74
CA THR A 13 -4.89 -33.39 -17.89
C THR A 13 -6.13 -33.21 -18.75
N VAL A 14 -7.28 -32.86 -18.17
CA VAL A 14 -8.52 -32.58 -18.92
C VAL A 14 -8.40 -31.27 -19.70
N VAL A 15 -7.81 -30.22 -19.10
CA VAL A 15 -7.58 -28.94 -19.76
C VAL A 15 -6.62 -29.09 -20.94
N GLU A 16 -5.53 -29.81 -20.75
CA GLU A 16 -4.54 -30.11 -21.80
C GLU A 16 -5.18 -30.83 -23.01
N LYS A 17 -5.96 -31.88 -22.76
CA LYS A 17 -6.68 -32.59 -23.81
C LYS A 17 -7.74 -31.74 -24.52
N LEU A 18 -8.40 -30.84 -23.78
CA LEU A 18 -9.38 -29.93 -24.37
C LEU A 18 -8.69 -28.87 -25.24
N GLN A 19 -7.51 -28.39 -24.85
CA GLN A 19 -6.71 -27.47 -25.65
C GLN A 19 -6.22 -28.13 -26.95
N GLU A 20 -5.69 -29.37 -26.87
CA GLU A 20 -5.28 -30.13 -28.05
C GLU A 20 -6.46 -30.39 -29.03
N ALA A 21 -7.63 -30.73 -28.47
CA ALA A 21 -8.83 -30.93 -29.27
C ALA A 21 -9.29 -29.64 -29.96
N LEU A 22 -9.32 -28.52 -29.25
CA LEU A 22 -9.69 -27.20 -29.78
C LEU A 22 -8.67 -26.69 -30.81
N TYR A 23 -7.37 -26.92 -30.59
CA TYR A 23 -6.34 -26.57 -31.55
C TYR A 23 -6.50 -27.38 -32.84
N THR A 24 -6.81 -28.70 -32.72
CA THR A 24 -7.06 -29.58 -33.84
C THR A 24 -8.31 -29.17 -34.59
N VAL A 25 -9.38 -28.77 -33.91
CA VAL A 25 -10.60 -28.26 -34.52
C VAL A 25 -10.34 -26.93 -35.21
N SER A 26 -9.66 -26.01 -34.57
CA SER A 26 -9.31 -24.70 -35.15
C SER A 26 -8.47 -24.82 -36.41
N SER A 27 -7.50 -25.74 -36.43
CA SER A 27 -6.67 -25.96 -37.63
C SER A 27 -7.42 -26.62 -38.80
N ARG A 28 -8.43 -27.44 -38.50
CA ARG A 28 -9.29 -28.07 -39.55
C ARG A 28 -10.33 -27.08 -40.08
N LEU A 29 -10.93 -26.24 -39.23
CA LEU A 29 -11.94 -25.25 -39.61
C LEU A 29 -11.35 -24.10 -40.45
N SER A 30 -10.04 -23.85 -40.40
CA SER A 30 -9.39 -22.82 -41.23
C SER A 30 -9.37 -23.19 -42.73
N GLU A 31 -9.64 -24.43 -43.07
CA GLU A 31 -9.61 -24.91 -44.48
C GLU A 31 -10.99 -25.00 -45.16
N GLU A 32 -12.08 -25.16 -44.42
CA GLU A 32 -13.38 -25.49 -45.05
C GLU A 32 -14.62 -24.73 -44.59
N GLU A 33 -14.64 -23.99 -43.47
CA GLU A 33 -15.87 -23.36 -42.94
C GLU A 33 -15.69 -21.94 -42.40
N GLY A 34 -16.73 -21.12 -42.62
CA GLY A 34 -16.84 -19.68 -42.45
C GLY A 34 -16.13 -19.03 -41.29
N TYR A 35 -15.78 -17.75 -41.50
CA TYR A 35 -15.06 -16.82 -40.62
C TYR A 35 -15.49 -16.85 -39.15
N GLU A 36 -16.76 -17.06 -38.84
CA GLU A 36 -17.29 -17.09 -37.45
C GLU A 36 -16.80 -18.30 -36.66
N ASN A 37 -16.69 -19.49 -37.26
CA ASN A 37 -16.21 -20.70 -36.58
C ASN A 37 -14.71 -20.63 -36.29
N THR A 38 -13.95 -20.00 -37.18
CA THR A 38 -12.52 -19.78 -37.01
C THR A 38 -12.26 -18.74 -35.87
N LEU A 39 -13.08 -17.69 -35.80
CA LEU A 39 -13.02 -16.71 -34.69
C LEU A 39 -13.32 -17.37 -33.34
N PHE A 40 -14.40 -18.13 -33.25
CA PHE A 40 -14.80 -18.82 -32.03
C PHE A 40 -13.71 -19.80 -31.54
N ALA A 41 -13.15 -20.59 -32.44
CA ALA A 41 -12.09 -21.54 -32.12
C ALA A 41 -10.82 -20.81 -31.63
N ASN A 42 -10.41 -19.70 -32.25
CA ASN A 42 -9.27 -18.89 -31.83
C ASN A 42 -9.50 -18.22 -30.46
N ASP A 43 -10.69 -17.71 -30.21
CA ASP A 43 -11.04 -17.10 -28.92
C ASP A 43 -11.10 -18.16 -27.82
N ALA A 44 -11.60 -19.37 -28.09
CA ALA A 44 -11.56 -20.47 -27.14
C ALA A 44 -10.12 -20.89 -26.81
N VAL A 45 -9.24 -21.03 -27.78
CA VAL A 45 -7.82 -21.33 -27.57
C VAL A 45 -7.16 -20.27 -26.72
N ARG A 46 -7.40 -18.98 -27.00
CA ARG A 46 -6.88 -17.86 -26.17
C ARG A 46 -7.42 -17.90 -24.75
N GLY A 47 -8.72 -18.20 -24.59
CA GLY A 47 -9.36 -18.34 -23.28
C GLY A 47 -8.71 -19.44 -22.43
N PHE A 48 -8.47 -20.62 -23.02
CA PHE A 48 -7.81 -21.73 -22.34
C PHE A 48 -6.34 -21.42 -22.02
N ALA A 49 -5.60 -20.80 -22.94
CA ALA A 49 -4.23 -20.37 -22.68
C ALA A 49 -4.16 -19.36 -21.51
N PHE A 50 -5.15 -18.47 -21.42
CA PHE A 50 -5.26 -17.54 -20.29
C PHE A 50 -5.55 -18.27 -18.97
N ILE A 51 -6.47 -19.25 -18.96
CA ILE A 51 -6.75 -20.07 -17.78
C ILE A 51 -5.49 -20.81 -17.32
N GLU A 52 -4.74 -21.38 -18.27
CA GLU A 52 -3.46 -22.05 -17.97
C GLU A 52 -2.47 -21.10 -17.31
N LEU A 53 -2.28 -19.89 -17.87
CA LEU A 53 -1.42 -18.87 -17.26
C LEU A 53 -1.85 -18.52 -15.84
N CYS A 54 -3.16 -18.45 -15.58
CA CYS A 54 -3.72 -18.17 -14.25
C CYS A 54 -3.56 -19.31 -13.24
N GLN A 55 -3.24 -20.54 -13.71
CA GLN A 55 -3.03 -21.71 -12.87
C GLN A 55 -1.55 -22.05 -12.65
N LYS A 56 -0.68 -21.59 -13.54
CA LYS A 56 0.79 -21.80 -13.41
C LYS A 56 1.32 -21.24 -12.10
N ARG A 57 2.42 -21.83 -11.63
CA ARG A 57 3.24 -21.31 -10.55
C ARG A 57 4.52 -20.72 -11.14
N TYR A 58 4.96 -19.62 -10.57
CA TYR A 58 6.05 -18.82 -11.09
C TYR A 58 7.14 -18.66 -10.03
N ASP A 59 8.39 -18.68 -10.45
CA ASP A 59 9.55 -18.37 -9.60
C ASP A 59 9.62 -16.86 -9.35
N VAL A 60 9.29 -16.05 -10.35
CA VAL A 60 9.29 -14.59 -10.27
C VAL A 60 8.06 -14.01 -10.96
N ILE A 61 7.41 -13.09 -10.29
CA ILE A 61 6.31 -12.29 -10.85
C ILE A 61 6.68 -10.81 -10.75
N LEU A 62 6.59 -10.09 -11.85
CA LEU A 62 6.74 -8.64 -11.88
C LEU A 62 5.42 -7.99 -12.27
N MET A 63 5.03 -6.93 -11.55
CA MET A 63 3.77 -6.24 -11.83
C MET A 63 3.84 -4.73 -11.62
N ASN A 64 3.06 -4.04 -12.41
CA ASN A 64 2.59 -2.68 -12.17
C ASN A 64 1.07 -2.73 -12.08
N PRO A 65 0.51 -3.04 -10.90
CA PRO A 65 -0.93 -3.23 -10.76
C PRO A 65 -1.68 -1.91 -10.91
N PRO A 66 -2.97 -1.93 -11.30
CA PRO A 66 -3.79 -0.73 -11.29
C PRO A 66 -3.94 -0.20 -9.85
N PHE A 67 -3.95 1.13 -9.70
CA PHE A 67 -4.12 1.81 -8.42
C PHE A 67 -5.59 2.18 -8.21
N GLY A 68 -6.01 2.24 -6.94
CA GLY A 68 -7.36 2.66 -6.56
C GLY A 68 -8.38 1.53 -6.40
N GLU A 69 -9.64 1.93 -6.33
CA GLU A 69 -10.76 1.02 -6.09
C GLU A 69 -11.15 0.24 -7.35
N GLY A 70 -11.74 -0.94 -7.14
CA GLY A 70 -12.37 -1.71 -8.21
C GLY A 70 -13.65 -1.03 -8.72
N SER A 71 -14.11 -1.45 -9.90
CA SER A 71 -15.41 -1.01 -10.42
C SER A 71 -16.56 -1.51 -9.52
N GLU A 72 -17.70 -0.82 -9.52
CA GLU A 72 -18.87 -1.21 -8.73
C GLU A 72 -19.28 -2.68 -8.96
N SER A 73 -19.13 -3.18 -10.17
CA SER A 73 -19.45 -4.57 -10.52
C SER A 73 -18.45 -5.58 -9.93
N THR A 74 -17.24 -5.18 -9.56
CA THR A 74 -16.19 -6.07 -9.05
C THR A 74 -16.00 -6.01 -7.53
N ILE A 75 -16.51 -4.97 -6.87
CA ILE A 75 -16.35 -4.78 -5.42
C ILE A 75 -16.86 -5.99 -4.63
N GLY A 76 -18.05 -6.51 -4.95
CA GLY A 76 -18.62 -7.68 -4.26
C GLY A 76 -17.75 -8.93 -4.37
N TYR A 77 -17.11 -9.13 -5.53
CA TYR A 77 -16.16 -10.22 -5.71
C TYR A 77 -14.89 -9.99 -4.87
N LEU A 78 -14.33 -8.78 -4.90
CA LEU A 78 -13.13 -8.42 -4.14
C LEU A 78 -13.35 -8.57 -2.63
N ASP A 79 -14.47 -8.08 -2.11
CA ASP A 79 -14.84 -8.20 -0.69
C ASP A 79 -14.97 -9.66 -0.23
N SER A 80 -15.43 -10.56 -1.12
CA SER A 80 -15.62 -11.97 -0.79
C SER A 80 -14.36 -12.83 -0.91
N HIS A 81 -13.40 -12.45 -1.78
CA HIS A 81 -12.22 -13.25 -2.09
C HIS A 81 -10.92 -12.72 -1.50
N TYR A 82 -10.82 -11.41 -1.24
CA TYR A 82 -9.59 -10.75 -0.79
C TYR A 82 -9.83 -9.97 0.51
N SER A 83 -9.77 -10.65 1.65
CA SER A 83 -10.12 -10.09 2.97
C SER A 83 -9.34 -8.82 3.36
N CYS A 84 -8.14 -8.62 2.80
CA CYS A 84 -7.25 -7.49 3.12
C CYS A 84 -7.00 -6.58 1.92
N TRP A 85 -7.91 -6.53 0.92
CA TRP A 85 -7.68 -5.67 -0.25
C TRP A 85 -7.82 -4.16 0.04
N CYS A 86 -8.36 -3.77 1.22
CA CYS A 86 -8.36 -2.40 1.75
C CYS A 86 -8.94 -1.36 0.78
N LYS A 87 -9.89 -1.75 -0.06
CA LYS A 87 -10.48 -0.92 -1.13
C LYS A 87 -9.45 -0.40 -2.14
N ASN A 88 -8.35 -1.16 -2.36
CA ASN A 88 -7.35 -0.84 -3.36
C ASN A 88 -6.93 -2.11 -4.11
N LEU A 89 -7.04 -2.07 -5.43
CA LEU A 89 -6.70 -3.19 -6.31
C LEU A 89 -5.27 -3.68 -6.12
N VAL A 90 -4.32 -2.79 -5.83
CA VAL A 90 -2.93 -3.14 -5.51
C VAL A 90 -2.86 -4.27 -4.48
N CYS A 91 -3.65 -4.17 -3.40
CA CYS A 91 -3.63 -5.16 -2.33
C CYS A 91 -4.19 -6.53 -2.79
N ALA A 92 -5.26 -6.52 -3.58
CA ALA A 92 -5.83 -7.75 -4.16
C ALA A 92 -4.86 -8.41 -5.16
N PHE A 93 -4.17 -7.61 -5.96
CA PHE A 93 -3.14 -8.12 -6.87
C PHE A 93 -1.98 -8.75 -6.12
N PHE A 94 -1.49 -8.15 -5.04
CA PHE A 94 -0.46 -8.78 -4.20
C PHE A 94 -0.92 -10.11 -3.64
N ASP A 95 -2.13 -10.19 -3.05
CA ASP A 95 -2.70 -11.46 -2.55
C ASP A 95 -2.72 -12.52 -3.66
N ARG A 96 -3.20 -12.16 -4.85
CA ARG A 96 -3.27 -13.10 -5.97
C ARG A 96 -1.90 -13.54 -6.47
N MET A 97 -0.95 -12.60 -6.60
CA MET A 97 0.41 -12.94 -7.07
C MET A 97 1.14 -13.82 -6.06
N GLN A 98 0.95 -13.59 -4.77
CA GLN A 98 1.46 -14.48 -3.72
C GLN A 98 0.97 -15.93 -3.87
N GLU A 99 -0.30 -16.13 -4.24
CA GLU A 99 -0.84 -17.47 -4.50
C GLU A 99 -0.17 -18.15 -5.70
N LEU A 100 0.18 -17.39 -6.74
CA LEU A 100 0.78 -17.90 -7.97
C LEU A 100 2.29 -18.18 -7.87
N LEU A 101 2.95 -17.79 -6.78
CA LEU A 101 4.37 -18.07 -6.58
C LEU A 101 4.62 -19.52 -6.16
N VAL A 102 5.75 -20.08 -6.57
CA VAL A 102 6.37 -21.27 -5.95
C VAL A 102 6.87 -20.91 -4.53
N ASN A 103 7.22 -21.90 -3.70
CA ASN A 103 7.57 -21.67 -2.29
C ASN A 103 8.71 -20.67 -2.07
N ASP A 104 9.73 -20.68 -2.92
CA ASP A 104 10.87 -19.75 -2.84
C ASP A 104 10.76 -18.59 -3.85
N GLY A 105 9.56 -18.40 -4.42
CA GLY A 105 9.32 -17.40 -5.43
C GLY A 105 9.32 -15.96 -4.88
N LEU A 106 9.53 -15.02 -5.79
CA LEU A 106 9.59 -13.58 -5.52
C LEU A 106 8.54 -12.84 -6.33
N VAL A 107 7.90 -11.84 -5.71
CA VAL A 107 7.08 -10.87 -6.42
C VAL A 107 7.70 -9.49 -6.34
N GLY A 108 7.92 -8.86 -7.49
CA GLY A 108 8.35 -7.47 -7.61
C GLY A 108 7.21 -6.60 -8.10
N ALA A 109 6.97 -5.47 -7.45
CA ALA A 109 5.92 -4.55 -7.84
C ALA A 109 6.34 -3.09 -7.69
N ILE A 110 5.83 -2.23 -8.60
CA ILE A 110 5.77 -0.78 -8.41
C ILE A 110 4.33 -0.39 -8.13
N PHE A 111 4.10 0.47 -7.14
CA PHE A 111 2.74 0.80 -6.69
C PHE A 111 2.69 2.11 -5.89
N ASP A 112 1.47 2.53 -5.53
CA ASP A 112 1.21 3.70 -4.70
C ASP A 112 1.83 3.56 -3.30
N ARG A 113 2.76 4.44 -2.97
CA ARG A 113 3.49 4.50 -1.70
C ARG A 113 2.56 4.56 -0.48
N THR A 114 1.37 5.12 -0.60
CA THR A 114 0.42 5.24 0.52
C THR A 114 0.05 3.88 1.13
N VAL A 115 0.15 2.79 0.37
CA VAL A 115 -0.04 1.41 0.86
C VAL A 115 0.93 1.07 1.99
N LEU A 116 2.14 1.64 2.00
CA LEU A 116 3.18 1.38 3.02
C LEU A 116 2.98 2.19 4.30
N ILE A 117 2.22 3.29 4.27
CA ILE A 117 2.17 4.24 5.39
C ILE A 117 0.76 4.55 5.93
N LYS A 118 -0.27 4.59 5.07
CA LYS A 118 -1.64 4.99 5.48
C LYS A 118 -2.28 3.94 6.40
N SER A 119 -2.96 4.38 7.45
CA SER A 119 -3.58 3.51 8.47
C SER A 119 -4.59 2.49 7.90
N SER A 120 -5.36 2.88 6.88
CA SER A 120 -6.35 1.99 6.24
C SER A 120 -5.75 0.73 5.64
N TYR A 121 -4.44 0.69 5.35
CA TYR A 121 -3.75 -0.48 4.80
C TYR A 121 -3.04 -1.35 5.85
N GLU A 122 -3.24 -1.09 7.14
CA GLU A 122 -2.63 -1.89 8.21
C GLU A 122 -2.93 -3.40 8.09
N PRO A 123 -4.20 -3.86 7.85
CA PRO A 123 -4.48 -5.29 7.71
C PRO A 123 -3.69 -5.95 6.57
N PHE A 124 -3.54 -5.24 5.45
CA PHE A 124 -2.76 -5.71 4.32
C PHE A 124 -1.26 -5.80 4.67
N ARG A 125 -0.70 -4.77 5.32
CA ARG A 125 0.72 -4.79 5.72
C ARG A 125 1.04 -5.92 6.69
N LYS A 126 0.20 -6.14 7.69
CA LYS A 126 0.36 -7.27 8.63
C LYS A 126 0.35 -8.62 7.93
N LYS A 127 -0.52 -8.79 6.94
CA LYS A 127 -0.68 -10.06 6.22
C LYS A 127 0.41 -10.30 5.16
N ASN A 128 0.79 -9.26 4.41
CA ASN A 128 1.55 -9.43 3.16
C ASN A 128 2.90 -8.73 3.12
N ILE A 129 3.21 -7.85 4.07
CA ILE A 129 4.41 -7.00 4.03
C ILE A 129 5.36 -7.36 5.18
N CYS A 130 4.86 -7.39 6.43
CA CYS A 130 5.68 -7.65 7.61
C CYS A 130 6.30 -9.06 7.54
N GLY A 131 7.62 -9.14 7.51
CA GLY A 131 8.37 -10.39 7.39
C GLY A 131 8.57 -10.91 5.95
N TYR A 132 7.97 -10.26 4.94
CA TYR A 132 8.05 -10.70 3.54
C TYR A 132 9.04 -9.90 2.69
N ILE A 133 9.45 -8.69 3.12
CA ILE A 133 10.29 -7.79 2.31
C ILE A 133 11.69 -8.35 2.15
N SER A 134 12.10 -8.56 0.90
CA SER A 134 13.49 -8.81 0.51
C SER A 134 14.20 -7.52 0.09
N ALA A 135 13.50 -6.65 -0.64
CA ALA A 135 13.98 -5.31 -0.98
C ALA A 135 12.81 -4.34 -1.12
N CYS A 136 13.07 -3.06 -0.85
CA CYS A 136 12.14 -1.97 -1.05
C CYS A 136 12.90 -0.75 -1.56
N ALA A 137 12.35 -0.03 -2.54
CA ALA A 137 12.83 1.31 -2.86
C ALA A 137 11.69 2.31 -2.74
N ASP A 138 11.86 3.27 -1.86
CA ASP A 138 10.91 4.36 -1.64
C ASP A 138 11.25 5.50 -2.61
N THR A 139 10.49 5.55 -3.70
CA THR A 139 10.84 6.35 -4.87
C THR A 139 10.10 7.68 -4.96
N GLY A 140 8.96 7.84 -4.27
CA GLY A 140 8.22 9.10 -4.20
C GLY A 140 7.66 9.58 -5.55
N TRP A 141 7.67 10.89 -5.74
CA TRP A 141 7.05 11.57 -6.88
C TRP A 141 7.83 11.44 -8.19
N ASN A 142 7.11 11.58 -9.31
CA ASN A 142 7.63 11.74 -10.67
C ASN A 142 8.46 10.55 -11.20
N VAL A 143 8.15 9.34 -10.77
CA VAL A 143 8.76 8.10 -11.29
C VAL A 143 7.88 7.48 -12.37
N LEU A 144 6.56 7.51 -12.18
CA LEU A 144 5.59 7.15 -13.21
C LEU A 144 4.99 8.42 -13.82
N ASP A 145 4.47 8.31 -15.03
CA ASP A 145 3.67 9.36 -15.67
C ASP A 145 2.27 9.44 -15.05
N ALA A 146 2.23 9.63 -13.73
CA ALA A 146 1.03 9.73 -12.91
C ALA A 146 1.31 10.63 -11.70
N SER A 147 0.29 11.37 -11.27
CA SER A 147 0.37 12.25 -10.09
C SER A 147 0.21 11.46 -8.79
N VAL A 148 1.16 10.57 -8.52
CA VAL A 148 1.17 9.67 -7.36
C VAL A 148 2.59 9.44 -6.87
N GLU A 149 2.76 9.35 -5.56
CA GLU A 149 4.00 8.83 -4.96
C GLU A 149 4.09 7.34 -5.17
N THR A 150 5.26 6.86 -5.55
CA THR A 150 5.49 5.44 -5.82
C THR A 150 6.51 4.83 -4.87
N SER A 151 6.38 3.53 -4.67
CA SER A 151 7.40 2.67 -4.07
C SER A 151 7.48 1.37 -4.85
N THR A 152 8.64 0.72 -4.76
CA THR A 152 8.82 -0.63 -5.29
C THR A 152 9.08 -1.61 -4.16
N LEU A 153 8.53 -2.81 -4.27
CA LEU A 153 8.77 -3.90 -3.33
C LEU A 153 9.20 -5.17 -4.06
N VAL A 154 10.09 -5.90 -3.43
CA VAL A 154 10.36 -7.30 -3.72
C VAL A 154 9.99 -8.11 -2.47
N LEU A 155 8.94 -8.91 -2.57
CA LEU A 155 8.46 -9.76 -1.51
C LEU A 155 8.77 -11.21 -1.82
N SER A 156 9.18 -11.97 -0.82
CA SER A 156 9.30 -13.43 -0.92
C SER A 156 7.96 -14.11 -0.59
N LYS A 157 7.74 -15.29 -1.18
CA LYS A 157 6.54 -16.11 -0.90
C LYS A 157 6.42 -16.48 0.57
N THR A 158 7.54 -16.81 1.21
CA THR A 158 7.57 -17.29 2.59
C THR A 158 8.04 -16.17 3.52
N PRO A 159 7.28 -15.85 4.57
CA PRO A 159 7.72 -14.86 5.55
C PRO A 159 8.89 -15.40 6.38
N SER A 160 9.64 -14.48 6.99
CA SER A 160 10.73 -14.83 7.89
C SER A 160 10.84 -13.78 8.99
N GLU A 161 10.88 -14.23 10.24
CA GLU A 161 11.08 -13.38 11.40
C GLU A 161 12.53 -12.87 11.54
N SER A 162 13.47 -13.49 10.85
CA SER A 162 14.90 -13.16 10.93
C SER A 162 15.50 -12.62 9.65
N ARG A 163 14.72 -12.46 8.57
CA ARG A 163 15.22 -11.96 7.31
C ARG A 163 15.43 -10.46 7.36
N GLU A 164 16.64 -10.04 7.06
CA GLU A 164 16.94 -8.65 6.77
C GLU A 164 16.56 -8.31 5.34
N GLY A 165 15.73 -7.29 5.17
CA GLY A 165 15.43 -6.69 3.88
C GLY A 165 16.30 -5.45 3.65
N VAL A 166 16.53 -5.15 2.38
CA VAL A 166 17.27 -3.95 1.95
C VAL A 166 16.30 -2.87 1.51
N PHE A 167 16.49 -1.66 2.04
CA PHE A 167 15.63 -0.52 1.74
C PHE A 167 16.47 0.61 1.14
N PHE A 168 15.98 1.20 0.06
CA PHE A 168 16.60 2.32 -0.63
C PHE A 168 15.67 3.53 -0.50
N ASP A 169 16.19 4.61 0.08
CA ASP A 169 15.48 5.88 0.20
C ASP A 169 16.01 6.85 -0.88
N VAL A 170 15.14 7.18 -1.83
CA VAL A 170 15.42 8.15 -2.89
C VAL A 170 14.27 9.16 -3.03
N LEU A 171 13.53 9.40 -1.93
CA LEU A 171 12.37 10.30 -1.94
C LEU A 171 12.74 11.71 -2.39
N ASP A 172 13.81 12.26 -1.81
CA ASP A 172 14.25 13.63 -2.00
C ASP A 172 15.23 13.81 -3.17
N ASP A 173 15.62 12.70 -3.82
CA ASP A 173 16.54 12.77 -4.96
C ASP A 173 15.81 13.17 -6.25
N GLU A 174 16.56 13.79 -7.19
CA GLU A 174 16.03 14.18 -8.49
C GLU A 174 15.48 12.97 -9.27
N PRO A 175 14.26 13.04 -9.83
CA PRO A 175 13.61 11.90 -10.49
C PRO A 175 14.47 11.21 -11.55
N ALA A 176 15.21 11.99 -12.34
CA ALA A 176 16.11 11.46 -13.38
C ALA A 176 17.31 10.66 -12.82
N CYS A 177 17.67 10.89 -11.56
CA CYS A 177 18.82 10.25 -10.91
C CYS A 177 18.45 9.03 -10.06
N LYS A 178 17.18 8.88 -9.67
CA LYS A 178 16.74 7.85 -8.70
C LYS A 178 17.18 6.44 -9.09
N ALA A 179 16.97 6.06 -10.35
CA ALA A 179 17.35 4.74 -10.85
C ALA A 179 18.86 4.46 -10.74
N GLU A 180 19.66 5.47 -11.09
CA GLU A 180 21.13 5.36 -11.02
C GLU A 180 21.62 5.32 -9.57
N ILE A 181 21.01 6.09 -8.66
CA ILE A 181 21.33 6.07 -7.23
C ILE A 181 21.03 4.69 -6.63
N ILE A 182 19.87 4.10 -6.95
CA ILE A 182 19.52 2.75 -6.50
C ILE A 182 20.55 1.73 -7.03
N LYS A 183 20.90 1.79 -8.31
CA LYS A 183 21.89 0.91 -8.91
C LYS A 183 23.26 1.00 -8.22
N GLN A 184 23.75 2.22 -8.02
CA GLN A 184 25.02 2.45 -7.30
C GLN A 184 24.95 1.98 -5.85
N SER A 185 23.78 2.12 -5.20
CA SER A 185 23.56 1.63 -3.84
C SER A 185 23.64 0.11 -3.79
N ILE A 186 23.05 -0.59 -4.76
CA ILE A 186 23.13 -2.05 -4.88
C ILE A 186 24.58 -2.49 -5.11
N GLU A 187 25.31 -1.84 -6.03
CA GLU A 187 26.72 -2.12 -6.29
C GLU A 187 27.57 -1.93 -5.03
N THR A 188 27.32 -0.83 -4.30
CA THR A 188 28.02 -0.54 -3.04
C THR A 188 27.80 -1.62 -1.99
N LEU A 189 26.57 -2.14 -1.87
CA LEU A 189 26.24 -3.24 -0.97
C LEU A 189 26.92 -4.56 -1.35
N ILE A 190 26.99 -4.87 -2.65
CA ILE A 190 27.70 -6.08 -3.14
C ILE A 190 29.16 -6.07 -2.69
N TYR A 191 29.79 -4.90 -2.63
CA TYR A 191 31.15 -4.73 -2.11
C TYR A 191 31.23 -4.62 -0.58
N GLY A 192 30.16 -4.93 0.15
CA GLY A 192 30.13 -4.90 1.62
C GLY A 192 30.20 -3.50 2.22
N LYS A 193 29.85 -2.48 1.44
CA LYS A 193 29.79 -1.09 1.91
C LYS A 193 28.32 -0.63 1.94
N ASN A 194 28.06 0.38 2.73
CA ASN A 194 26.74 1.02 2.81
C ASN A 194 26.86 2.51 2.47
N ASN A 195 25.75 3.12 2.03
CA ASN A 195 25.66 4.55 1.75
C ASN A 195 24.43 5.16 2.45
N ARG A 196 24.28 6.48 2.35
CA ARG A 196 23.21 7.23 3.03
C ARG A 196 21.80 6.83 2.61
N ASN A 197 21.62 6.29 1.39
CA ASN A 197 20.33 5.95 0.83
C ASN A 197 19.91 4.50 1.14
N THR A 198 20.75 3.74 1.86
CA THR A 198 20.55 2.31 2.07
C THR A 198 20.36 1.99 3.54
N PHE A 199 19.31 1.24 3.84
CA PHE A 199 18.98 0.74 5.18
C PHE A 199 18.81 -0.77 5.11
N ILE A 200 19.27 -1.46 6.15
CA ILE A 200 19.07 -2.90 6.33
C ILE A 200 18.21 -3.08 7.57
N ARG A 201 17.03 -3.69 7.41
CA ARG A 201 16.04 -3.84 8.48
C ARG A 201 15.29 -5.16 8.37
N ASN A 202 14.91 -5.68 9.52
CA ASN A 202 13.97 -6.79 9.57
C ASN A 202 12.54 -6.25 9.45
N SER A 203 11.87 -6.54 8.36
CA SER A 203 10.50 -6.06 8.13
C SER A 203 9.44 -6.69 9.05
N ALA A 204 9.74 -7.79 9.74
CA ALA A 204 8.84 -8.36 10.74
C ALA A 204 8.65 -7.42 11.94
N GLU A 205 9.67 -6.62 12.30
CA GLU A 205 9.60 -5.65 13.38
C GLU A 205 8.60 -4.52 13.11
N PHE A 206 8.27 -4.26 11.85
CA PHE A 206 7.28 -3.24 11.51
C PHE A 206 5.86 -3.57 12.00
N ALA A 207 5.59 -4.84 12.32
CA ALA A 207 4.32 -5.25 12.91
C ALA A 207 4.07 -4.62 14.30
N THR A 208 5.12 -4.22 15.02
CA THR A 208 5.05 -3.56 16.34
C THR A 208 4.80 -2.06 16.24
N LEU A 209 5.07 -1.47 15.08
CA LEU A 209 4.86 -0.04 14.84
C LEU A 209 3.37 0.29 14.74
N PRO A 210 2.96 1.51 15.10
CA PRO A 210 1.60 1.99 14.90
C PRO A 210 1.16 1.79 13.44
N ASN A 211 0.00 1.17 13.26
CA ASN A 211 -0.54 0.80 11.96
C ASN A 211 0.42 -0.07 11.10
N SER A 212 1.44 -0.68 11.69
CA SER A 212 2.44 -1.50 10.99
C SER A 212 3.06 -0.81 9.76
N ILE A 213 3.39 0.47 9.90
CA ILE A 213 3.98 1.27 8.82
C ILE A 213 5.36 0.74 8.42
N ASN A 214 5.76 0.97 7.17
CA ASN A 214 7.08 0.62 6.67
C ASN A 214 8.14 1.60 7.24
N GLY A 215 8.58 1.33 8.47
CA GLY A 215 9.44 2.23 9.27
C GLY A 215 10.94 1.98 9.09
N TYR A 216 11.41 1.66 7.88
CA TYR A 216 12.80 1.30 7.60
C TYR A 216 13.81 2.38 8.01
N TYR A 217 13.41 3.64 8.04
CA TYR A 217 14.24 4.81 8.40
C TYR A 217 14.30 5.07 9.90
N PHE A 218 13.52 4.37 10.73
CA PHE A 218 13.63 4.50 12.18
C PHE A 218 14.89 3.82 12.69
N ASP A 219 15.55 4.46 13.64
CA ASP A 219 16.64 3.82 14.36
C ASP A 219 16.10 2.84 15.42
N ASN A 220 16.96 1.97 15.93
CA ASN A 220 16.57 0.96 16.90
C ASN A 220 16.01 1.57 18.19
N LYS A 221 16.45 2.77 18.60
CA LYS A 221 15.93 3.45 19.80
C LYS A 221 14.48 3.87 19.63
N ILE A 222 14.10 4.27 18.42
CA ILE A 222 12.71 4.61 18.09
C ILE A 222 11.87 3.33 18.07
N LEU A 223 12.34 2.25 17.46
CA LEU A 223 11.64 0.96 17.46
C LEU A 223 11.42 0.45 18.90
N GLU A 224 12.46 0.45 19.72
CA GLU A 224 12.39 0.08 21.15
C GLU A 224 11.42 0.98 21.95
N ALA A 225 11.25 2.24 21.54
CA ALA A 225 10.33 3.16 22.22
C ALA A 225 8.87 2.73 22.03
N PHE A 226 8.52 2.13 20.88
CA PHE A 226 7.17 1.60 20.62
C PHE A 226 6.87 0.29 21.36
N GLU A 227 7.88 -0.42 21.84
CA GLU A 227 7.71 -1.60 22.72
C GLU A 227 7.41 -1.22 24.18
N ARG A 228 7.66 0.06 24.55
CA ARG A 228 7.41 0.55 25.90
C ARG A 228 5.95 0.86 26.14
N GLU A 229 5.61 1.05 27.41
CA GLU A 229 4.28 1.51 27.83
C GLU A 229 3.91 2.82 27.12
N SER A 230 2.70 2.87 26.54
CA SER A 230 2.22 4.04 25.84
C SER A 230 2.07 5.26 26.78
N ILE A 231 2.18 6.45 26.23
CA ILE A 231 2.04 7.69 27.01
C ILE A 231 0.63 7.83 27.59
N GLU A 232 -0.40 7.27 26.94
CA GLU A 232 -1.77 7.26 27.42
C GLU A 232 -1.91 6.51 28.75
N ASN A 233 -1.20 5.38 28.92
CA ASN A 233 -1.18 4.64 30.16
C ASN A 233 -0.55 5.41 31.33
N ARG A 234 0.24 6.46 31.01
CA ARG A 234 0.83 7.37 31.98
C ARG A 234 -0.01 8.63 32.22
N GLY A 235 -1.21 8.69 31.63
CA GLY A 235 -2.13 9.82 31.76
C GLY A 235 -1.86 11.00 30.84
N PHE A 236 -1.02 10.81 29.80
CA PHE A 236 -0.81 11.81 28.74
C PHE A 236 -1.61 11.42 27.51
N TYR A 237 -2.20 12.39 26.84
CA TYR A 237 -3.00 12.15 25.64
C TYR A 237 -2.47 13.00 24.48
N ALA A 238 -2.18 12.34 23.37
CA ALA A 238 -1.91 13.00 22.10
C ALA A 238 -3.22 13.07 21.31
N MET A 239 -3.74 14.26 21.07
CA MET A 239 -5.02 14.48 20.38
C MET A 239 -4.81 15.35 19.16
N GLN A 240 -5.56 15.06 18.11
CA GLN A 240 -5.65 15.94 16.97
C GLN A 240 -6.56 17.13 17.34
N GLY A 241 -6.05 18.35 17.16
CA GLY A 241 -6.83 19.56 17.35
C GLY A 241 -7.93 19.75 16.30
N ILE A 242 -8.61 20.89 16.36
CA ILE A 242 -9.66 21.23 15.40
C ILE A 242 -9.05 21.37 14.01
N GLY A 243 -9.53 20.58 13.03
CA GLY A 243 -9.19 20.74 11.63
C GLY A 243 -9.80 22.02 11.04
N CYS A 244 -9.21 22.54 9.96
CA CYS A 244 -9.75 23.71 9.26
C CYS A 244 -11.10 23.34 8.63
N VAL A 245 -12.19 23.91 9.17
CA VAL A 245 -13.55 23.59 8.73
C VAL A 245 -13.99 24.50 7.58
N SER A 246 -13.73 25.80 7.70
CA SER A 246 -14.09 26.79 6.69
C SER A 246 -13.40 28.11 7.01
N SER A 247 -12.88 28.80 6.00
CA SER A 247 -12.31 30.14 6.14
C SER A 247 -13.30 31.18 6.72
N SER A 248 -14.61 30.95 6.59
CA SER A 248 -15.65 31.81 7.15
C SER A 248 -15.73 31.75 8.68
N HIS A 249 -15.21 30.68 9.30
CA HIS A 249 -15.26 30.48 10.76
C HIS A 249 -13.97 30.86 11.45
N PHE A 250 -12.94 31.22 10.70
CA PHE A 250 -11.68 31.71 11.24
C PHE A 250 -11.55 33.21 11.03
N ARG A 251 -11.04 33.89 12.04
CA ARG A 251 -10.71 35.30 11.97
C ARG A 251 -9.43 35.55 12.73
N ILE A 252 -8.68 36.54 12.29
CA ILE A 252 -7.54 37.05 13.05
C ILE A 252 -8.12 37.92 14.17
N PHE A 253 -7.57 37.85 15.37
CA PHE A 253 -8.15 38.48 16.58
C PHE A 253 -8.46 39.97 16.40
N TYR A 254 -7.66 40.72 15.63
CA TYR A 254 -7.85 42.14 15.39
C TYR A 254 -9.02 42.49 14.43
N GLU A 255 -9.53 41.49 13.68
CA GLU A 255 -10.69 41.66 12.80
C GLU A 255 -12.01 41.65 13.59
N LEU A 256 -11.99 41.18 14.83
CA LEU A 256 -13.18 41.00 15.63
C LEU A 256 -13.38 42.18 16.58
N ARG A 257 -14.47 42.93 16.38
CA ARG A 257 -14.89 43.98 17.32
C ARG A 257 -15.53 43.44 18.62
N ASN A 258 -16.16 42.28 18.55
CA ASN A 258 -16.75 41.57 19.66
C ASN A 258 -16.36 40.10 19.62
N GLN A 259 -15.68 39.66 20.67
CA GLN A 259 -15.11 38.32 20.77
C GLN A 259 -15.98 37.32 21.54
N VAL A 260 -17.22 37.72 21.93
CA VAL A 260 -18.07 36.90 22.83
C VAL A 260 -18.32 35.50 22.30
N ASN A 261 -18.44 35.35 20.98
CA ASN A 261 -18.72 34.04 20.36
C ASN A 261 -17.48 33.40 19.73
N TYR A 262 -16.29 33.92 20.02
CA TYR A 262 -15.04 33.40 19.44
C TYR A 262 -14.10 32.91 20.52
N LYS A 263 -13.46 31.78 20.29
CA LYS A 263 -12.37 31.26 21.12
C LYS A 263 -11.03 31.34 20.39
N HIS A 264 -9.96 31.55 21.13
CA HIS A 264 -8.62 31.48 20.56
C HIS A 264 -8.33 30.09 20.03
N MET A 265 -7.72 30.05 18.88
CA MET A 265 -7.32 28.83 18.22
C MET A 265 -5.82 28.84 17.96
N TYR A 266 -5.17 27.74 18.27
CA TYR A 266 -3.78 27.51 17.92
C TYR A 266 -3.72 26.83 16.56
N ASN A 267 -3.24 27.57 15.56
CA ASN A 267 -2.98 27.03 14.21
C ASN A 267 -1.47 26.93 14.02
N GLY A 268 -0.95 25.69 13.96
CA GLY A 268 0.48 25.39 13.91
C GLY A 268 1.15 25.69 12.56
N SER A 269 1.00 26.91 12.05
CA SER A 269 1.49 27.30 10.72
C SER A 269 2.97 27.68 10.65
N SER A 270 3.65 27.90 11.77
CA SER A 270 5.08 28.23 11.79
C SER A 270 5.83 27.46 12.86
N TYR A 271 7.03 26.98 12.51
CA TYR A 271 7.89 26.31 13.46
C TYR A 271 8.43 27.30 14.51
N SER A 272 8.15 27.01 15.77
CA SER A 272 8.74 27.68 16.93
C SER A 272 9.12 26.65 17.97
N LEU A 273 10.37 26.68 18.46
CA LEU A 273 10.89 25.72 19.44
C LEU A 273 10.17 25.79 20.80
N PHE A 274 9.74 26.98 21.23
CA PHE A 274 9.28 27.17 22.60
C PHE A 274 8.00 27.96 22.75
N TYR A 275 7.65 28.82 21.80
CA TYR A 275 6.52 29.72 21.92
C TYR A 275 5.96 30.14 20.56
N THR A 276 4.64 30.13 20.44
CA THR A 276 3.89 30.70 19.29
C THR A 276 2.77 31.57 19.82
N THR A 277 2.56 32.72 19.16
CA THR A 277 1.47 33.64 19.51
C THR A 277 0.16 33.13 18.92
N TYR A 278 -0.92 33.23 19.67
CA TYR A 278 -2.26 33.01 19.15
C TYR A 278 -2.68 34.21 18.30
N CYS A 279 -2.90 33.97 17.02
CA CYS A 279 -3.39 34.99 16.10
C CYS A 279 -4.79 34.70 15.61
N ASP A 280 -5.17 33.44 15.61
CA ASP A 280 -6.42 32.97 15.03
C ASP A 280 -7.51 32.75 16.09
N MET A 281 -8.76 32.99 15.68
CA MET A 281 -9.93 32.75 16.48
C MET A 281 -10.96 31.99 15.64
N THR A 282 -11.68 31.09 16.28
CA THR A 282 -12.77 30.34 15.65
C THR A 282 -14.11 30.69 16.25
N ASN A 283 -15.15 30.73 15.43
CA ASN A 283 -16.50 30.93 15.91
C ASN A 283 -16.97 29.74 16.76
N TRP A 284 -17.23 30.01 18.04
CA TRP A 284 -17.66 29.02 19.03
C TRP A 284 -19.12 29.20 19.47
N GLU A 285 -19.92 29.84 18.64
CA GLU A 285 -21.33 30.06 18.91
C GLU A 285 -22.08 28.74 19.18
N ASN A 286 -23.00 28.74 20.15
CA ASN A 286 -23.74 27.56 20.59
C ASN A 286 -22.82 26.40 20.99
N ASP A 287 -21.75 26.65 21.74
CA ASP A 287 -20.78 25.68 22.17
C ASP A 287 -20.09 24.98 20.99
N GLY A 288 -19.81 25.70 19.94
CA GLY A 288 -19.09 25.23 18.77
C GLY A 288 -19.80 24.13 17.96
N VAL A 289 -21.12 24.07 18.01
CA VAL A 289 -21.95 23.05 17.32
C VAL A 289 -21.55 22.90 15.85
N TYR A 290 -21.32 24.00 15.16
CA TYR A 290 -20.91 23.95 13.75
C TYR A 290 -19.54 23.33 13.55
N VAL A 291 -18.57 23.75 14.36
CA VAL A 291 -17.18 23.23 14.27
C VAL A 291 -17.15 21.74 14.62
N LYS A 292 -17.87 21.35 15.68
CA LYS A 292 -17.96 19.94 16.10
C LYS A 292 -18.61 19.06 15.02
N ALA A 293 -19.67 19.54 14.37
CA ALA A 293 -20.38 18.79 13.33
C ALA A 293 -19.55 18.57 12.04
N HIS A 294 -18.62 19.48 11.74
CA HIS A 294 -17.82 19.43 10.52
C HIS A 294 -16.38 18.95 10.75
N ASN A 295 -16.01 18.66 11.99
CA ASN A 295 -14.70 18.17 12.31
C ASN A 295 -14.67 16.62 12.25
N LEU A 296 -13.91 16.08 11.32
CA LEU A 296 -13.74 14.63 11.13
C LEU A 296 -12.80 13.99 12.16
N ALA A 297 -12.19 14.75 13.05
CA ALA A 297 -11.32 14.23 14.08
C ALA A 297 -12.15 13.74 15.29
N SER A 298 -11.75 12.59 15.85
CA SER A 298 -12.24 12.07 17.13
C SER A 298 -11.67 12.92 18.27
N PHE A 299 -12.28 14.05 18.57
CA PHE A 299 -11.80 15.02 19.53
C PHE A 299 -12.66 15.07 20.78
N HIS A 300 -12.05 15.02 21.98
CA HIS A 300 -12.73 15.27 23.24
C HIS A 300 -12.79 16.78 23.52
N TYR A 301 -13.86 17.43 23.06
CA TYR A 301 -14.07 18.88 23.23
C TYR A 301 -14.20 19.33 24.69
N SER A 302 -14.45 18.41 25.62
CA SER A 302 -14.55 18.68 27.06
C SER A 302 -13.24 19.13 27.72
N GLN A 303 -12.12 19.08 27.00
CA GLN A 303 -10.81 19.49 27.52
C GLN A 303 -10.33 20.83 26.93
N CYS A 304 -11.19 21.55 26.24
CA CYS A 304 -10.90 22.88 25.65
C CYS A 304 -11.41 24.05 26.51
N ASP A 305 -11.45 23.91 27.85
CA ASP A 305 -11.73 25.01 28.77
C ASP A 305 -10.50 25.85 29.09
#